data_4ca51a7cb3cdb036afc56309d5ba1e09
#
_entry.id   4ca51a7cb3cdb036afc56309d5ba1e09
#
_cell.length_a   1.000
_cell.length_b   1.000
_cell.length_c   1.000
_cell.angle_alpha   90.00
_cell.angle_beta   90.00
_cell.angle_gamma   90.00
#
_symmetry.space_group_name_H-M   'P 1'
#
loop_
_entity.id
_entity.type
_entity.pdbx_description
1 polymer ?
#
loop_
_entity_poly.entity_id
_entity_poly.type
_entity_poly.pdbx_seq_one_letter_code
_entity_poly.pdbx_strand_id
1 'polypeptide(L)'
;MPIRYLFKQLLMPPGILLVLLLLAWWWRARRPRLALACFLIGFGGLWTMSLPVTVETLAGWLETEPPLQEARWAELPGRAQAIVVLGAGRVRDDPAWDGDQPSLLAMERMRYAARIAKATQLPVLVTGGFHYGQPPSEAAIMAESFERDLGVPVRWREEASRTTWENAVESARILKAEGVERVVLVTQGFHMQRARWCFEQAGLEVVTAPSSFLSSPNSRPFGGWLPETVAVWHSGMLLNEALGLLAYPLAYRPGAVASE
;
A
#
# COMPACT_ATOMS: atom_id res chain seq x y z
N MET A 1 13.35 18.05 1.54
CA MET A 1 12.17 17.27 1.14
C MET A 1 11.60 17.60 -0.25
N PRO A 2 11.43 18.85 -0.71
CA PRO A 2 10.78 19.11 -2.02
C PRO A 2 11.53 18.55 -3.23
N ILE A 3 12.86 18.57 -3.23
CA ILE A 3 13.67 18.08 -4.36
C ILE A 3 13.51 16.55 -4.57
N ARG A 4 13.57 15.76 -3.49
CA ARG A 4 13.35 14.29 -3.58
C ARG A 4 11.94 13.95 -4.08
N TYR A 5 10.95 14.72 -3.64
CA TYR A 5 9.57 14.58 -4.11
C TYR A 5 9.47 14.89 -5.61
N LEU A 6 10.06 16.01 -6.07
CA LEU A 6 10.07 16.40 -7.48
C LEU A 6 10.71 15.32 -8.37
N PHE A 7 11.90 14.83 -8.00
CA PHE A 7 12.57 13.77 -8.76
C PHE A 7 11.73 12.48 -8.79
N LYS A 8 11.12 12.10 -7.67
CA LYS A 8 10.24 10.93 -7.63
C LYS A 8 9.07 11.09 -8.61
N GLN A 9 8.41 12.25 -8.63
CA GLN A 9 7.25 12.49 -9.50
C GLN A 9 7.63 12.56 -10.99
N LEU A 10 8.82 13.04 -11.33
CA LEU A 10 9.28 13.10 -12.71
C LEU A 10 9.83 11.77 -13.23
N LEU A 11 10.43 10.95 -12.36
CA LEU A 11 11.02 9.66 -12.74
C LEU A 11 10.04 8.50 -12.67
N MET A 12 9.01 8.61 -11.83
CA MET A 12 7.96 7.58 -11.75
C MET A 12 6.85 7.87 -12.78
N PRO A 13 6.25 6.84 -13.39
CA PRO A 13 5.05 7.04 -14.20
C PRO A 13 3.90 7.66 -13.38
N PRO A 14 3.11 8.56 -13.95
CA PRO A 14 3.12 8.98 -15.38
C PRO A 14 4.16 10.05 -15.74
N GLY A 15 4.93 10.61 -14.77
CA GLY A 15 5.83 11.74 -14.98
C GLY A 15 6.86 11.49 -16.08
N ILE A 16 7.62 10.39 -16.00
CA ILE A 16 8.65 10.05 -17.02
C ILE A 16 8.06 9.90 -18.42
N LEU A 17 6.87 9.36 -18.55
CA LEU A 17 6.20 9.19 -19.83
C LEU A 17 5.81 10.54 -20.46
N LEU A 18 5.36 11.48 -19.64
CA LEU A 18 5.11 12.86 -20.07
C LEU A 18 6.39 13.59 -20.48
N VAL A 19 7.48 13.40 -19.74
CA VAL A 19 8.81 13.93 -20.10
C VAL A 19 9.25 13.37 -21.46
N LEU A 20 9.08 12.07 -21.72
CA LEU A 20 9.38 11.48 -23.02
C LEU A 20 8.56 12.08 -24.16
N LEU A 21 7.28 12.37 -23.96
CA LEU A 21 6.46 13.06 -24.97
C LEU A 21 6.94 14.50 -25.24
N LEU A 22 7.36 15.22 -24.21
CA LEU A 22 7.96 16.55 -24.36
C LEU A 22 9.29 16.47 -25.15
N LEU A 23 10.12 15.48 -24.85
CA LEU A 23 11.38 15.25 -25.60
C LEU A 23 11.09 14.83 -27.05
N ALA A 24 10.09 14.03 -27.30
CA ALA A 24 9.65 13.66 -28.64
C ALA A 24 9.29 14.92 -29.48
N TRP A 25 8.48 15.81 -28.88
CA TRP A 25 8.13 17.08 -29.52
C TRP A 25 9.35 17.98 -29.76
N TRP A 26 10.26 18.09 -28.76
CA TRP A 26 11.49 18.89 -28.85
C TRP A 26 12.45 18.42 -29.97
N TRP A 27 12.62 17.09 -30.09
CA TRP A 27 13.58 16.51 -31.03
C TRP A 27 13.01 16.19 -32.40
N ARG A 28 11.72 16.42 -32.67
CA ARG A 28 11.06 16.02 -33.91
C ARG A 28 11.75 16.51 -35.22
N ALA A 29 12.36 17.71 -35.18
CA ALA A 29 13.05 18.29 -36.33
C ALA A 29 14.53 17.93 -36.40
N ARG A 30 15.21 17.79 -35.23
CA ARG A 30 16.67 17.60 -35.18
C ARG A 30 17.09 16.13 -35.10
N ARG A 31 16.29 15.28 -34.46
CA ARG A 31 16.57 13.86 -34.22
C ARG A 31 15.30 13.02 -34.37
N PRO A 32 14.76 12.88 -35.61
CA PRO A 32 13.43 12.30 -35.82
C PRO A 32 13.28 10.86 -35.34
N ARG A 33 14.34 10.04 -35.46
CA ARG A 33 14.31 8.64 -34.99
C ARG A 33 14.20 8.57 -33.44
N LEU A 34 14.96 9.40 -32.75
CA LEU A 34 14.92 9.47 -31.28
C LEU A 34 13.56 10.04 -30.80
N ALA A 35 13.07 11.07 -31.50
CA ALA A 35 11.74 11.61 -31.24
C ALA A 35 10.62 10.58 -31.38
N LEU A 36 10.69 9.75 -32.43
CA LEU A 36 9.73 8.65 -32.63
C LEU A 36 9.83 7.61 -31.51
N ALA A 37 11.04 7.21 -31.10
CA ALA A 37 11.23 6.29 -29.97
C ALA A 37 10.64 6.86 -28.67
N CYS A 38 10.93 8.12 -28.33
CA CYS A 38 10.36 8.80 -27.17
C CYS A 38 8.83 8.87 -27.23
N PHE A 39 8.27 9.16 -28.42
CA PHE A 39 6.82 9.19 -28.60
C PHE A 39 6.20 7.81 -28.39
N LEU A 40 6.73 6.77 -29.00
CA LEU A 40 6.19 5.41 -28.89
C LEU A 40 6.25 4.89 -27.44
N ILE A 41 7.36 5.15 -26.72
CA ILE A 41 7.48 4.76 -25.31
C ILE A 41 6.54 5.60 -24.43
N GLY A 42 6.53 6.92 -24.61
CA GLY A 42 5.72 7.82 -23.80
C GLY A 42 4.22 7.61 -24.00
N PHE A 43 3.77 7.60 -25.26
CA PHE A 43 2.35 7.38 -25.58
C PHE A 43 1.92 5.95 -25.32
N GLY A 44 2.69 4.96 -25.77
CA GLY A 44 2.42 3.54 -25.55
C GLY A 44 2.38 3.18 -24.06
N GLY A 45 3.31 3.74 -23.27
CA GLY A 45 3.32 3.57 -21.83
C GLY A 45 2.07 4.16 -21.16
N LEU A 46 1.67 5.39 -21.49
CA LEU A 46 0.44 6.00 -20.97
C LEU A 46 -0.82 5.22 -21.39
N TRP A 47 -0.85 4.80 -22.67
CA TRP A 47 -1.95 3.98 -23.17
C TRP A 47 -2.07 2.67 -22.38
N THR A 48 -0.97 1.94 -22.25
CA THR A 48 -0.93 0.65 -21.54
C THR A 48 -1.33 0.83 -20.07
N MET A 49 -0.82 1.86 -19.38
CA MET A 49 -1.19 2.16 -18.01
C MET A 49 -2.66 2.54 -17.84
N SER A 50 -3.33 3.02 -18.88
CA SER A 50 -4.75 3.37 -18.82
C SER A 50 -5.69 2.17 -19.00
N LEU A 51 -5.15 0.99 -19.32
CA LEU A 51 -5.95 -0.20 -19.58
C LEU A 51 -6.18 -1.03 -18.31
N PRO A 52 -7.43 -1.31 -17.91
CA PRO A 52 -7.73 -2.22 -16.81
C PRO A 52 -7.09 -3.61 -16.93
N VAL A 53 -7.01 -4.17 -18.13
CA VAL A 53 -6.35 -5.47 -18.37
C VAL A 53 -4.87 -5.45 -17.97
N THR A 54 -4.18 -4.32 -18.12
CA THR A 54 -2.80 -4.14 -17.65
C THR A 54 -2.73 -4.17 -16.12
N VAL A 55 -3.68 -3.48 -15.45
CA VAL A 55 -3.79 -3.49 -13.99
C VAL A 55 -4.03 -4.91 -13.48
N GLU A 56 -5.02 -5.61 -14.03
CA GLU A 56 -5.38 -6.97 -13.64
C GLU A 56 -4.20 -7.94 -13.82
N THR A 57 -3.46 -7.81 -14.93
CA THR A 57 -2.29 -8.64 -15.21
C THR A 57 -1.15 -8.36 -14.23
N LEU A 58 -0.78 -7.08 -14.02
CA LEU A 58 0.28 -6.69 -13.08
C LEU A 58 -0.08 -7.04 -11.64
N ALA A 59 -1.33 -6.82 -11.25
CA ALA A 59 -1.83 -7.20 -9.93
C ALA A 59 -1.76 -8.71 -9.72
N GLY A 60 -2.10 -9.53 -10.73
CA GLY A 60 -2.00 -10.99 -10.64
C GLY A 60 -0.59 -11.51 -10.34
N TRP A 61 0.47 -10.74 -10.70
CA TRP A 61 1.85 -11.08 -10.34
C TRP A 61 2.24 -10.65 -8.92
N LEU A 62 1.59 -9.63 -8.37
CA LEU A 62 1.88 -9.08 -7.04
C LEU A 62 1.00 -9.68 -5.95
N GLU A 63 -0.22 -10.07 -6.28
CA GLU A 63 -1.23 -10.60 -5.35
C GLU A 63 -1.07 -12.11 -5.18
N THR A 64 0.08 -12.53 -4.66
CA THR A 64 0.44 -13.95 -4.48
C THR A 64 -0.17 -14.57 -3.23
N GLU A 65 -0.63 -13.75 -2.27
CA GLU A 65 -1.23 -14.22 -1.04
C GLU A 65 -2.75 -14.40 -1.22
N PRO A 66 -3.29 -15.59 -0.91
CA PRO A 66 -4.71 -15.83 -1.07
C PRO A 66 -5.55 -15.04 -0.07
N PRO A 67 -6.81 -14.71 -0.39
CA PRO A 67 -7.72 -14.07 0.55
C PRO A 67 -7.95 -14.96 1.78
N LEU A 68 -7.97 -14.34 2.97
CA LEU A 68 -8.27 -15.04 4.20
C LEU A 68 -9.79 -15.34 4.25
N GLN A 69 -10.16 -16.59 4.05
CA GLN A 69 -11.55 -17.03 4.00
C GLN A 69 -12.25 -16.82 5.35
N GLU A 70 -13.47 -16.30 5.34
CA GLU A 70 -14.26 -16.02 6.54
C GLU A 70 -14.49 -17.28 7.40
N ALA A 71 -14.67 -18.43 6.77
CA ALA A 71 -14.81 -19.73 7.46
C ALA A 71 -13.61 -20.08 8.36
N ARG A 72 -12.44 -19.48 8.10
CA ARG A 72 -11.22 -19.72 8.89
C ARG A 72 -11.00 -18.69 9.99
N TRP A 73 -11.83 -17.67 10.12
CA TRP A 73 -11.63 -16.63 11.13
C TRP A 73 -11.76 -17.15 12.57
N ALA A 74 -12.61 -18.14 12.81
CA ALA A 74 -12.74 -18.79 14.10
C ALA A 74 -11.44 -19.47 14.59
N GLU A 75 -10.51 -19.80 13.69
CA GLU A 75 -9.23 -20.41 14.00
C GLU A 75 -8.15 -19.37 14.37
N LEU A 76 -8.36 -18.07 14.05
CA LEU A 76 -7.36 -17.03 14.20
C LEU A 76 -6.89 -16.81 15.65
N PRO A 77 -7.75 -16.84 16.70
CA PRO A 77 -7.28 -16.71 18.08
C PRO A 77 -6.27 -17.78 18.53
N GLY A 78 -6.26 -18.95 17.89
CA GLY A 78 -5.25 -19.99 18.11
C GLY A 78 -3.95 -19.76 17.31
N ARG A 79 -4.00 -18.95 16.26
CA ARG A 79 -2.90 -18.74 15.30
C ARG A 79 -2.24 -17.36 15.40
N ALA A 80 -2.96 -16.37 15.92
CA ALA A 80 -2.50 -14.99 16.06
C ALA A 80 -2.99 -14.41 17.40
N GLN A 81 -2.31 -13.36 17.84
CA GLN A 81 -2.54 -12.70 19.13
C GLN A 81 -3.02 -11.25 18.94
N ALA A 82 -2.83 -10.67 17.76
CA ALA A 82 -3.24 -9.32 17.41
C ALA A 82 -3.52 -9.19 15.91
N ILE A 83 -4.26 -8.15 15.54
CA ILE A 83 -4.45 -7.70 14.15
C ILE A 83 -3.62 -6.45 13.96
N VAL A 84 -2.79 -6.40 12.92
CA VAL A 84 -2.02 -5.22 12.53
C VAL A 84 -2.58 -4.65 11.24
N VAL A 85 -2.91 -3.36 11.25
CA VAL A 85 -3.49 -2.64 10.11
C VAL A 85 -2.56 -1.53 9.67
N LEU A 86 -2.08 -1.60 8.43
CA LEU A 86 -1.16 -0.61 7.88
C LEU A 86 -1.90 0.64 7.42
N GLY A 87 -1.34 1.81 7.71
CA GLY A 87 -1.74 3.08 7.12
C GLY A 87 -1.51 3.13 5.60
N ALA A 88 -2.25 3.97 4.91
CA ALA A 88 -2.16 4.16 3.46
C ALA A 88 -2.35 5.64 3.04
N GLY A 89 -2.03 6.55 3.93
CA GLY A 89 -2.22 7.97 3.74
C GLY A 89 -3.53 8.50 4.34
N ARG A 90 -3.70 9.80 4.23
CA ARG A 90 -4.85 10.53 4.78
C ARG A 90 -5.43 11.54 3.78
N VAL A 91 -6.68 11.90 3.97
CA VAL A 91 -7.32 13.10 3.42
C VAL A 91 -7.25 14.17 4.48
N ARG A 92 -6.74 15.34 4.13
CA ARG A 92 -6.52 16.42 5.08
C ARG A 92 -7.69 17.40 5.09
N ASP A 93 -8.05 17.86 6.30
CA ASP A 93 -9.02 18.93 6.51
C ASP A 93 -10.32 18.72 5.71
N ASP A 94 -10.89 17.50 5.75
CA ASP A 94 -12.14 17.20 5.04
C ASP A 94 -13.30 17.97 5.69
N PRO A 95 -13.96 18.90 4.98
CA PRO A 95 -14.99 19.75 5.56
C PRO A 95 -16.26 19.00 5.96
N ALA A 96 -16.50 17.79 5.45
CA ALA A 96 -17.64 16.98 5.84
C ALA A 96 -17.43 16.31 7.21
N TRP A 97 -16.17 16.18 7.64
CA TRP A 97 -15.78 15.52 8.88
C TRP A 97 -15.16 16.47 9.91
N ASP A 98 -14.99 17.74 9.55
CA ASP A 98 -14.32 18.77 10.35
C ASP A 98 -12.91 18.33 10.81
N GLY A 99 -12.19 17.65 9.94
CA GLY A 99 -10.84 17.16 10.24
C GLY A 99 -10.26 16.15 9.25
N ASP A 100 -9.10 15.63 9.63
CA ASP A 100 -8.37 14.65 8.82
C ASP A 100 -9.10 13.29 8.81
N GLN A 101 -9.12 12.63 7.66
CA GLN A 101 -9.73 11.32 7.49
C GLN A 101 -8.71 10.30 6.96
N PRO A 102 -8.87 8.99 7.26
CA PRO A 102 -8.11 7.96 6.58
C PRO A 102 -8.34 8.03 5.07
N SER A 103 -7.30 7.76 4.28
CA SER A 103 -7.47 7.66 2.83
C SER A 103 -8.44 6.53 2.46
N LEU A 104 -8.95 6.53 1.22
CA LEU A 104 -9.82 5.45 0.73
C LEU A 104 -9.16 4.06 0.91
N LEU A 105 -7.87 3.94 0.60
CA LEU A 105 -7.13 2.68 0.78
C LEU A 105 -7.00 2.28 2.26
N ALA A 106 -6.80 3.25 3.16
CA ALA A 106 -6.78 2.97 4.59
C ALA A 106 -8.16 2.52 5.09
N MET A 107 -9.24 3.17 4.65
CA MET A 107 -10.62 2.80 5.00
C MET A 107 -10.97 1.37 4.56
N GLU A 108 -10.53 0.93 3.38
CA GLU A 108 -10.72 -0.45 2.93
C GLU A 108 -10.05 -1.47 3.86
N ARG A 109 -8.79 -1.21 4.26
CA ARG A 109 -8.07 -2.04 5.24
C ARG A 109 -8.79 -2.08 6.58
N MET A 110 -9.15 -0.91 7.09
CA MET A 110 -9.84 -0.75 8.37
C MET A 110 -11.17 -1.49 8.40
N ARG A 111 -11.99 -1.35 7.35
CA ARG A 111 -13.28 -2.04 7.23
C ARG A 111 -13.11 -3.57 7.28
N TYR A 112 -12.10 -4.10 6.58
CA TYR A 112 -11.83 -5.53 6.58
C TYR A 112 -11.30 -6.01 7.93
N ALA A 113 -10.32 -5.27 8.51
CA ALA A 113 -9.77 -5.57 9.83
C ALA A 113 -10.84 -5.49 10.95
N ALA A 114 -11.75 -4.53 10.89
CA ALA A 114 -12.85 -4.41 11.85
C ALA A 114 -13.79 -5.61 11.81
N ARG A 115 -14.08 -6.17 10.62
CA ARG A 115 -14.86 -7.41 10.52
C ARG A 115 -14.14 -8.58 11.18
N ILE A 116 -12.84 -8.74 10.93
CA ILE A 116 -12.01 -9.78 11.56
C ILE A 116 -11.98 -9.57 13.08
N ALA A 117 -11.72 -8.35 13.56
CA ALA A 117 -11.66 -8.04 14.98
C ALA A 117 -12.98 -8.36 15.72
N LYS A 118 -14.12 -7.98 15.14
CA LYS A 118 -15.45 -8.31 15.69
C LYS A 118 -15.73 -9.79 15.76
N ALA A 119 -15.28 -10.56 14.76
CA ALA A 119 -15.49 -12.00 14.72
C ALA A 119 -14.56 -12.78 15.66
N THR A 120 -13.33 -12.27 15.88
CA THR A 120 -12.27 -13.01 16.59
C THR A 120 -11.95 -12.46 17.97
N GLN A 121 -12.39 -11.24 18.28
CA GLN A 121 -12.06 -10.48 19.50
C GLN A 121 -10.54 -10.25 19.67
N LEU A 122 -9.74 -10.41 18.61
CA LEU A 122 -8.31 -10.09 18.63
C LEU A 122 -8.10 -8.57 18.77
N PRO A 123 -7.18 -8.13 19.61
CA PRO A 123 -6.86 -6.71 19.76
C PRO A 123 -6.21 -6.14 18.50
N VAL A 124 -6.44 -4.85 18.22
CA VAL A 124 -5.99 -4.18 17.01
C VAL A 124 -4.83 -3.24 17.31
N LEU A 125 -3.79 -3.32 16.48
CA LEU A 125 -2.74 -2.33 16.32
C LEU A 125 -2.92 -1.63 14.98
N VAL A 126 -2.89 -0.29 14.98
CA VAL A 126 -2.80 0.53 13.77
C VAL A 126 -1.42 1.15 13.66
N THR A 127 -0.81 1.14 12.45
CA THR A 127 0.54 1.66 12.23
C THR A 127 0.57 2.64 11.07
N GLY A 128 1.22 3.78 11.26
CA GLY A 128 1.42 4.82 10.26
C GLY A 128 1.75 6.15 10.91
N GLY A 129 2.89 6.71 10.54
CA GLY A 129 3.41 7.94 11.12
C GLY A 129 2.85 9.22 10.48
N PHE A 130 3.65 10.28 10.53
CA PHE A 130 3.25 11.60 10.05
C PHE A 130 3.38 11.74 8.53
N HIS A 131 2.27 11.86 7.85
CA HIS A 131 2.26 12.14 6.42
C HIS A 131 2.91 13.49 6.12
N TYR A 132 3.99 13.49 5.35
CA TYR A 132 4.86 14.67 5.11
C TYR A 132 5.38 15.36 6.38
N GLY A 133 5.46 14.62 7.52
CA GLY A 133 5.96 15.15 8.79
C GLY A 133 4.99 16.10 9.50
N GLN A 134 3.71 16.10 9.14
CA GLN A 134 2.68 16.95 9.76
C GLN A 134 1.71 16.10 10.62
N PRO A 135 1.42 16.54 11.86
CA PRO A 135 0.39 15.90 12.68
C PRO A 135 -1.02 16.13 12.10
N PRO A 136 -2.01 15.29 12.50
CA PRO A 136 -1.88 14.06 13.27
C PRO A 136 -1.21 12.93 12.48
N SER A 137 -0.81 11.82 13.16
CA SER A 137 -0.30 10.61 12.50
C SER A 137 -1.42 9.86 11.79
N GLU A 138 -1.06 9.03 10.79
CA GLU A 138 -2.05 8.15 10.13
C GLU A 138 -2.67 7.18 11.16
N ALA A 139 -1.86 6.64 12.08
CA ALA A 139 -2.34 5.75 13.13
C ALA A 139 -3.32 6.43 14.09
N ALA A 140 -3.12 7.71 14.44
CA ALA A 140 -4.05 8.44 15.28
C ALA A 140 -5.41 8.62 14.60
N ILE A 141 -5.42 9.02 13.32
CA ILE A 141 -6.64 9.20 12.51
C ILE A 141 -7.36 7.84 12.35
N MET A 142 -6.61 6.77 12.06
CA MET A 142 -7.17 5.43 11.94
C MET A 142 -7.80 4.96 13.25
N ALA A 143 -7.13 5.18 14.39
CA ALA A 143 -7.65 4.78 15.70
C ALA A 143 -8.98 5.48 16.01
N GLU A 144 -9.06 6.78 15.78
CA GLU A 144 -10.30 7.54 15.96
C GLU A 144 -11.43 6.98 15.08
N SER A 145 -11.19 6.75 13.79
CA SER A 145 -12.20 6.17 12.90
C SER A 145 -12.55 4.72 13.24
N PHE A 146 -11.62 3.92 13.74
CA PHE A 146 -11.92 2.57 14.22
C PHE A 146 -12.90 2.59 15.37
N GLU A 147 -12.69 3.48 16.34
CA GLU A 147 -13.54 3.59 17.53
C GLU A 147 -14.89 4.23 17.20
N ARG A 148 -14.88 5.40 16.53
CA ARG A 148 -16.07 6.19 16.25
C ARG A 148 -16.97 5.57 15.19
N ASP A 149 -16.37 5.15 14.03
CA ASP A 149 -17.14 4.79 12.84
C ASP A 149 -17.34 3.27 12.73
N LEU A 150 -16.37 2.49 13.20
CA LEU A 150 -16.39 1.03 13.07
C LEU A 150 -16.72 0.31 14.38
N GLY A 151 -16.73 1.00 15.53
CA GLY A 151 -17.05 0.45 16.84
C GLY A 151 -16.08 -0.68 17.26
N VAL A 152 -14.78 -0.51 16.98
CA VAL A 152 -13.70 -1.43 17.34
C VAL A 152 -12.63 -0.66 18.09
N PRO A 153 -12.31 -1.02 19.35
CA PRO A 153 -11.26 -0.35 20.11
C PRO A 153 -9.88 -0.69 19.52
N VAL A 154 -9.01 0.32 19.47
CA VAL A 154 -7.61 0.17 19.08
C VAL A 154 -6.75 0.07 20.33
N ARG A 155 -6.05 -1.05 20.49
CA ARG A 155 -5.20 -1.27 21.69
C ARG A 155 -3.85 -0.57 21.56
N TRP A 156 -3.23 -0.59 20.38
CA TRP A 156 -1.92 0.02 20.17
C TRP A 156 -1.90 0.90 18.93
N ARG A 157 -1.19 2.01 19.03
CA ARG A 157 -0.93 2.94 17.94
C ARG A 157 0.58 3.06 17.73
N GLU A 158 1.03 2.81 16.54
CA GLU A 158 2.39 3.06 16.11
C GLU A 158 2.40 4.30 15.22
N GLU A 159 3.05 5.37 15.64
CA GLU A 159 2.95 6.71 15.05
C GLU A 159 4.29 7.27 14.52
N ALA A 160 5.39 6.52 14.64
CA ALA A 160 6.73 7.01 14.32
C ALA A 160 7.20 6.69 12.90
N SER A 161 6.64 5.67 12.28
CA SER A 161 7.07 5.10 11.00
C SER A 161 6.81 6.01 9.79
N ARG A 162 7.68 5.91 8.77
CA ARG A 162 7.59 6.64 7.50
C ARG A 162 7.67 5.71 6.29
N THR A 163 7.98 4.44 6.52
CA THR A 163 8.14 3.41 5.49
C THR A 163 7.53 2.10 5.97
N THR A 164 7.25 1.17 5.05
CA THR A 164 6.73 -0.16 5.43
C THR A 164 7.70 -0.93 6.33
N TRP A 165 9.01 -0.73 6.14
CA TRP A 165 10.02 -1.30 7.02
C TRP A 165 9.91 -0.76 8.45
N GLU A 166 9.84 0.56 8.59
CA GLU A 166 9.66 1.21 9.90
C GLU A 166 8.32 0.80 10.54
N ASN A 167 7.22 0.70 9.76
CA ASN A 167 5.96 0.15 10.28
C ASN A 167 6.16 -1.23 10.93
N ALA A 168 6.90 -2.11 10.26
CA ALA A 168 7.14 -3.47 10.76
C ALA A 168 8.00 -3.47 12.03
N VAL A 169 9.12 -2.73 12.02
CA VAL A 169 10.07 -2.69 13.14
C VAL A 169 9.44 -2.08 14.39
N GLU A 170 8.78 -0.92 14.24
CA GLU A 170 8.18 -0.21 15.37
C GLU A 170 6.94 -0.95 15.90
N SER A 171 6.12 -1.55 15.04
CA SER A 171 5.02 -2.41 15.47
C SER A 171 5.52 -3.64 16.21
N ALA A 172 6.58 -4.30 15.71
CA ALA A 172 7.18 -5.45 16.38
C ALA A 172 7.74 -5.07 17.76
N ARG A 173 8.36 -3.89 17.90
CA ARG A 173 8.86 -3.39 19.19
C ARG A 173 7.72 -3.23 20.21
N ILE A 174 6.60 -2.64 19.81
CA ILE A 174 5.41 -2.44 20.65
C ILE A 174 4.82 -3.80 21.05
N LEU A 175 4.59 -4.68 20.08
CA LEU A 175 3.91 -5.95 20.28
C LEU A 175 4.73 -6.93 21.12
N LYS A 176 6.03 -7.06 20.83
CA LYS A 176 6.93 -7.96 21.57
C LYS A 176 7.11 -7.55 23.03
N ALA A 177 7.06 -6.26 23.34
CA ALA A 177 7.08 -5.77 24.72
C ALA A 177 5.88 -6.29 25.56
N GLU A 178 4.79 -6.68 24.90
CA GLU A 178 3.61 -7.30 25.53
C GLU A 178 3.48 -8.81 25.25
N GLY A 179 4.54 -9.45 24.76
CA GLY A 179 4.56 -10.90 24.49
C GLY A 179 3.76 -11.32 23.26
N VAL A 180 3.48 -10.39 22.35
CA VAL A 180 2.76 -10.67 21.09
C VAL A 180 3.77 -10.88 19.97
N GLU A 181 3.80 -12.08 19.41
CA GLU A 181 4.72 -12.50 18.36
C GLU A 181 4.01 -12.94 17.07
N ARG A 182 2.74 -13.30 17.16
CA ARG A 182 1.94 -13.78 16.02
C ARG A 182 0.82 -12.80 15.69
N VAL A 183 0.76 -12.34 14.42
CA VAL A 183 -0.17 -11.30 14.01
C VAL A 183 -0.94 -11.66 12.75
N VAL A 184 -2.18 -11.17 12.66
CA VAL A 184 -2.92 -11.07 11.40
C VAL A 184 -2.56 -9.74 10.76
N LEU A 185 -1.91 -9.76 9.61
CA LEU A 185 -1.50 -8.55 8.90
C LEU A 185 -2.53 -8.18 7.83
N VAL A 186 -3.07 -6.96 7.92
CA VAL A 186 -4.10 -6.45 7.00
C VAL A 186 -3.55 -5.32 6.14
N THR A 187 -3.55 -5.52 4.83
CA THR A 187 -3.25 -4.52 3.80
C THR A 187 -3.86 -4.95 2.46
N GLN A 188 -3.70 -4.15 1.38
CA GLN A 188 -4.16 -4.55 0.05
C GLN A 188 -3.36 -5.75 -0.49
N GLY A 189 -4.01 -6.56 -1.36
CA GLY A 189 -3.42 -7.74 -1.95
C GLY A 189 -2.08 -7.48 -2.63
N PHE A 190 -2.01 -6.45 -3.46
CA PHE A 190 -0.78 -6.08 -4.18
C PHE A 190 0.37 -5.63 -3.28
N HIS A 191 0.08 -5.14 -2.06
CA HIS A 191 1.07 -4.69 -1.08
C HIS A 191 1.48 -5.81 -0.10
N MET A 192 0.70 -6.87 0.00
CA MET A 192 0.83 -7.89 1.05
C MET A 192 2.19 -8.59 1.02
N GLN A 193 2.71 -8.94 -0.13
CA GLN A 193 4.00 -9.63 -0.24
C GLN A 193 5.16 -8.84 0.40
N ARG A 194 5.26 -7.54 0.13
CA ARG A 194 6.30 -6.68 0.71
C ARG A 194 6.06 -6.41 2.19
N ALA A 195 4.82 -6.18 2.59
CA ALA A 195 4.46 -5.98 3.98
C ALA A 195 4.78 -7.22 4.82
N ARG A 196 4.36 -8.41 4.37
CA ARG A 196 4.68 -9.69 5.01
C ARG A 196 6.18 -9.85 5.21
N TRP A 197 6.96 -9.69 4.13
CA TRP A 197 8.42 -9.78 4.23
C TRP A 197 8.99 -8.85 5.31
N CYS A 198 8.55 -7.57 5.37
CA CYS A 198 9.02 -6.63 6.39
C CYS A 198 8.69 -7.09 7.81
N PHE A 199 7.46 -7.57 8.05
CA PHE A 199 7.03 -8.00 9.38
C PHE A 199 7.71 -9.30 9.83
N GLU A 200 7.93 -10.25 8.91
CA GLU A 200 8.70 -11.46 9.18
C GLU A 200 10.18 -11.15 9.48
N GLN A 201 10.81 -10.19 8.76
CA GLN A 201 12.16 -9.72 9.07
C GLN A 201 12.25 -8.97 10.41
N ALA A 202 11.17 -8.32 10.85
CA ALA A 202 11.08 -7.75 12.19
C ALA A 202 10.85 -8.80 13.28
N GLY A 203 10.76 -10.10 12.91
CA GLY A 203 10.67 -11.24 13.80
C GLY A 203 9.27 -11.48 14.35
N LEU A 204 8.22 -11.18 13.56
CA LEU A 204 6.85 -11.56 13.84
C LEU A 204 6.43 -12.72 12.94
N GLU A 205 5.60 -13.62 13.45
CA GLU A 205 4.91 -14.61 12.65
C GLU A 205 3.65 -13.99 12.05
N VAL A 206 3.50 -14.09 10.72
CA VAL A 206 2.45 -13.37 9.99
C VAL A 206 1.42 -14.30 9.40
N VAL A 207 0.16 -14.11 9.77
CA VAL A 207 -1.01 -14.61 9.05
C VAL A 207 -1.48 -13.50 8.12
N THR A 208 -1.44 -13.72 6.82
CA THR A 208 -1.83 -12.70 5.83
C THR A 208 -3.35 -12.59 5.70
N ALA A 209 -3.84 -11.36 5.70
CA ALA A 209 -5.25 -11.02 5.46
C ALA A 209 -5.33 -9.92 4.38
N PRO A 210 -5.02 -10.25 3.12
CA PRO A 210 -5.07 -9.30 2.02
C PRO A 210 -6.51 -8.88 1.71
N SER A 211 -6.69 -7.60 1.36
CA SER A 211 -7.97 -7.02 0.93
C SER A 211 -7.83 -6.32 -0.42
N SER A 212 -8.94 -5.95 -1.04
CA SER A 212 -8.98 -5.06 -2.21
C SER A 212 -8.10 -5.56 -3.35
N PHE A 213 -8.42 -6.74 -3.88
CA PHE A 213 -7.70 -7.35 -5.01
C PHE A 213 -7.98 -6.61 -6.31
N LEU A 214 -6.93 -6.18 -7.00
CA LEU A 214 -7.00 -5.54 -8.31
C LEU A 214 -6.93 -6.55 -9.47
N SER A 215 -6.45 -7.77 -9.22
CA SER A 215 -6.39 -8.86 -10.20
C SER A 215 -7.77 -9.47 -10.51
N SER A 216 -8.77 -9.22 -9.67
CA SER A 216 -10.11 -9.76 -9.89
C SER A 216 -10.81 -9.03 -11.05
N PRO A 217 -11.19 -9.75 -12.13
CA PRO A 217 -11.91 -9.14 -13.24
C PRO A 217 -13.22 -8.53 -12.76
N ASN A 218 -13.51 -7.31 -13.22
CA ASN A 218 -14.70 -6.57 -12.81
C ASN A 218 -15.83 -6.64 -13.84
N SER A 219 -15.86 -7.70 -14.65
CA SER A 219 -16.84 -7.94 -15.73
C SER A 219 -17.02 -6.73 -16.67
N ARG A 220 -15.90 -6.02 -16.92
CA ARG A 220 -15.91 -4.82 -17.76
C ARG A 220 -16.25 -5.14 -19.21
N PRO A 221 -17.01 -4.28 -19.88
CA PRO A 221 -17.19 -4.36 -21.33
C PRO A 221 -15.81 -4.38 -22.02
N PHE A 222 -15.71 -5.12 -23.12
CA PHE A 222 -14.48 -5.29 -23.89
C PHE A 222 -13.28 -5.82 -23.08
N GLY A 223 -13.50 -6.55 -21.96
CA GLY A 223 -12.45 -7.22 -21.20
C GLY A 223 -11.35 -6.30 -20.67
N GLY A 224 -11.65 -5.02 -20.42
CA GLY A 224 -10.69 -4.06 -19.87
C GLY A 224 -9.70 -3.49 -20.89
N TRP A 225 -9.96 -3.62 -22.21
CA TRP A 225 -9.10 -3.07 -23.26
C TRP A 225 -9.41 -1.60 -23.62
N LEU A 226 -10.35 -0.97 -22.94
CA LEU A 226 -10.63 0.46 -23.10
C LEU A 226 -9.97 1.26 -21.97
N PRO A 227 -9.44 2.47 -22.29
CA PRO A 227 -8.80 3.32 -21.28
C PRO A 227 -9.78 3.78 -20.18
N GLU A 228 -9.32 3.64 -18.92
CA GLU A 228 -9.99 4.13 -17.71
C GLU A 228 -9.05 4.99 -16.88
N THR A 229 -9.55 6.10 -16.34
CA THR A 229 -8.77 7.02 -15.50
C THR A 229 -8.20 6.32 -14.27
N VAL A 230 -8.97 5.46 -13.62
CA VAL A 230 -8.56 4.72 -12.43
C VAL A 230 -7.43 3.74 -12.72
N ALA A 231 -7.34 3.19 -13.94
CA ALA A 231 -6.30 2.26 -14.34
C ALA A 231 -4.90 2.91 -14.33
N VAL A 232 -4.80 4.20 -14.69
CA VAL A 232 -3.53 4.94 -14.62
C VAL A 232 -3.03 5.03 -13.18
N TRP A 233 -3.91 5.34 -12.24
CA TRP A 233 -3.58 5.41 -10.82
C TRP A 233 -3.16 4.05 -10.26
N HIS A 234 -3.94 3.00 -10.51
CA HIS A 234 -3.62 1.63 -10.10
C HIS A 234 -2.29 1.14 -10.69
N SER A 235 -2.06 1.36 -12.00
CA SER A 235 -0.78 1.01 -12.65
C SER A 235 0.41 1.69 -11.98
N GLY A 236 0.27 2.96 -11.60
CA GLY A 236 1.32 3.69 -10.85
C GLY A 236 1.60 3.07 -9.47
N MET A 237 0.55 2.66 -8.75
CA MET A 237 0.70 1.96 -7.45
C MET A 237 1.39 0.61 -7.62
N LEU A 238 0.97 -0.20 -8.59
CA LEU A 238 1.54 -1.53 -8.84
C LEU A 238 3.01 -1.45 -9.26
N LEU A 239 3.38 -0.48 -10.10
CA LEU A 239 4.77 -0.23 -10.48
C LEU A 239 5.63 0.20 -9.29
N ASN A 240 5.12 1.09 -8.43
CA ASN A 240 5.81 1.48 -7.19
C ASN A 240 5.99 0.28 -6.26
N GLU A 241 5.01 -0.61 -6.20
CA GLU A 241 5.09 -1.83 -5.39
C GLU A 241 6.12 -2.82 -5.95
N ALA A 242 6.10 -3.08 -7.26
CA ALA A 242 7.08 -3.94 -7.92
C ALA A 242 8.53 -3.45 -7.69
N LEU A 243 8.76 -2.14 -7.81
CA LEU A 243 10.06 -1.53 -7.48
C LEU A 243 10.40 -1.67 -6.00
N GLY A 244 9.42 -1.53 -5.12
CA GLY A 244 9.58 -1.75 -3.69
C GLY A 244 10.04 -3.16 -3.36
N LEU A 245 9.43 -4.18 -3.94
CA LEU A 245 9.82 -5.58 -3.76
C LEU A 245 11.28 -5.86 -4.13
N LEU A 246 11.78 -5.20 -5.16
CA LEU A 246 13.19 -5.33 -5.57
C LEU A 246 14.14 -4.52 -4.68
N ALA A 247 13.72 -3.33 -4.24
CA ALA A 247 14.57 -2.40 -3.51
C ALA A 247 14.72 -2.76 -2.01
N TYR A 248 13.66 -3.25 -1.38
CA TYR A 248 13.66 -3.48 0.07
C TYR A 248 14.70 -4.52 0.53
N PRO A 249 14.84 -5.70 -0.09
CA PRO A 249 15.87 -6.65 0.29
C PRO A 249 17.31 -6.14 0.09
N LEU A 250 17.49 -5.17 -0.81
CA LEU A 250 18.79 -4.53 -1.05
C LEU A 250 19.07 -3.40 -0.04
N ALA A 251 18.04 -2.67 0.37
CA ALA A 251 18.16 -1.52 1.27
C ALA A 251 18.16 -1.90 2.76
N TYR A 252 17.42 -2.93 3.12
CA TYR A 252 17.26 -3.39 4.50
C TYR A 252 17.81 -4.79 4.65
N ARG A 253 18.98 -4.91 5.29
CA ARG A 253 19.63 -6.20 5.50
C ARG A 253 18.98 -6.94 6.68
N PRO A 254 18.73 -8.26 6.58
CA PRO A 254 18.34 -9.08 7.73
C PRO A 254 19.40 -8.97 8.83
N GLY A 255 18.98 -8.66 10.06
CA GLY A 255 19.88 -8.57 11.22
C GLY A 255 20.33 -7.16 11.64
N ALA A 256 19.99 -6.09 10.91
CA ALA A 256 20.32 -4.72 11.31
C ALA A 256 19.52 -4.21 12.53
N VAL A 257 18.48 -4.92 12.95
CA VAL A 257 17.58 -4.56 14.07
C VAL A 257 18.11 -5.05 15.43
N ALA A 258 19.17 -5.86 15.46
CA ALA A 258 19.70 -6.45 16.71
C ALA A 258 20.85 -5.64 17.36
N SER A 259 21.19 -4.44 16.86
CA SER A 259 22.39 -3.71 17.29
C SER A 259 22.19 -2.22 17.60
N GLU A 260 20.98 -1.76 17.91
CA GLU A 260 20.77 -0.41 18.48
C GLU A 260 19.99 -0.45 19.79
#